data_d67d3322b69a103691f576a9b727e929
#
_entry.id   d67d3322b69a103691f576a9b727e929
#
_cell.length_a   1.000
_cell.length_b   1.000
_cell.length_c   1.000
_cell.angle_alpha   90.00
_cell.angle_beta   90.00
_cell.angle_gamma   90.00
#
_symmetry.space_group_name_H-M   'P 1'
#
loop_
_entity.id
_entity.type
_entity.pdbx_description
1 polymer ?
#
loop_
_entity_poly.entity_id
_entity_poly.type
_entity_poly.pdbx_seq_one_letter_code
_entity_poly.pdbx_strand_id
1 'polypeptide(L)'
;MRGISPVPSYVIMQPTTLCNLDCVYCYLPHRASNRVMPIDVARAVAATVNRWAAQAPRFSVVWHGGEPLATGRAHLGRLMDEFSDVEHHVQTNATLIDDAWCEFFAERGVRIGLSIDGPYALNTHRVLRNGNPAYTRIVTGIETLQRHGLTFAALCVVSDPVPGVAARLYRFFVDLGVNVLGVNLEEQEGVNLRSNAHDDAGVRAFWAELTGAWRADPRIEVREVEWALRYAGAALAGQADDLLPRRHDPVPTIGYDGRVVLLSPELAGFTSDRYADFWSGSVLKRSLAEIVAGEADHPAGWIAEYLRGVEQCRGSCPYFGFCGGAHAANRYFEQGRFDTTQTHHCRNSKISLLEGVLDHARGA
;
A
#
# COMPACT_ATOMS: atom_id res chain seq x y z
N MET A 1 -1.69 11.60 18.18
CA MET A 1 -1.44 10.13 18.21
C MET A 1 -0.25 9.88 19.10
N ARG A 2 -0.37 9.01 20.10
CA ARG A 2 0.73 8.71 21.02
C ARG A 2 1.11 7.23 20.86
N GLY A 3 2.24 6.95 20.21
CA GLY A 3 2.77 5.60 20.06
C GLY A 3 2.07 4.76 18.98
N ILE A 4 2.33 3.46 19.00
CA ILE A 4 1.85 2.43 18.08
C ILE A 4 0.73 1.63 18.74
N SER A 5 -0.26 1.17 17.97
CA SER A 5 -1.28 0.26 18.46
C SER A 5 -0.66 -1.11 18.82
N PRO A 6 -1.06 -1.74 19.95
CA PRO A 6 -0.60 -3.08 20.26
C PRO A 6 -1.28 -4.17 19.40
N VAL A 7 -2.34 -3.82 18.69
CA VAL A 7 -3.04 -4.71 17.74
C VAL A 7 -3.16 -3.97 16.42
N PRO A 8 -2.68 -4.56 15.30
CA PRO A 8 -2.84 -3.99 13.96
C PRO A 8 -4.25 -4.22 13.41
N SER A 9 -4.60 -3.46 12.38
CA SER A 9 -5.83 -3.69 11.60
C SER A 9 -5.67 -4.83 10.59
N TYR A 10 -4.44 -5.09 10.14
CA TYR A 10 -4.08 -6.14 9.19
C TYR A 10 -2.59 -6.47 9.29
N VAL A 11 -2.17 -7.54 8.63
CA VAL A 11 -0.75 -7.89 8.47
C VAL A 11 -0.41 -8.07 6.99
N ILE A 12 0.83 -7.73 6.62
CA ILE A 12 1.36 -7.96 5.29
C ILE A 12 2.30 -9.17 5.34
N MET A 13 2.06 -10.13 4.46
CA MET A 13 2.88 -11.32 4.29
C MET A 13 3.58 -11.26 2.94
N GLN A 14 4.91 -11.32 2.93
CA GLN A 14 5.70 -11.39 1.72
C GLN A 14 6.01 -12.87 1.38
N PRO A 15 5.16 -13.55 0.57
CA PRO A 15 5.30 -14.98 0.33
C PRO A 15 6.53 -15.32 -0.50
N THR A 16 7.06 -14.36 -1.26
CA THR A 16 8.29 -14.48 -2.04
C THR A 16 8.93 -13.12 -2.28
N THR A 17 10.25 -13.12 -2.47
CA THR A 17 10.96 -11.93 -2.99
C THR A 17 10.87 -11.83 -4.51
N LEU A 18 10.61 -12.96 -5.22
CA LEU A 18 10.60 -13.01 -6.68
C LEU A 18 9.44 -12.17 -7.25
N CYS A 19 9.76 -11.33 -8.22
CA CYS A 19 8.77 -10.75 -9.12
C CYS A 19 9.12 -11.08 -10.57
N ASN A 20 8.13 -11.47 -11.35
CA ASN A 20 8.29 -11.73 -12.78
C ASN A 20 8.29 -10.46 -13.64
N LEU A 21 8.02 -9.29 -13.01
CA LEU A 21 8.20 -7.95 -13.60
C LEU A 21 9.47 -7.28 -13.05
N ASP A 22 9.89 -6.22 -13.74
CA ASP A 22 10.99 -5.33 -13.36
C ASP A 22 10.57 -3.87 -13.53
N CYS A 23 9.46 -3.47 -12.89
CA CYS A 23 8.90 -2.13 -12.99
C CYS A 23 9.93 -1.05 -12.64
N VAL A 24 9.97 0.03 -13.41
CA VAL A 24 10.99 1.08 -13.31
C VAL A 24 10.98 1.78 -11.96
N TYR A 25 9.79 1.99 -11.38
CA TYR A 25 9.59 2.65 -10.08
C TYR A 25 9.48 1.68 -8.89
N CYS A 26 9.77 0.38 -9.08
CA CYS A 26 9.61 -0.60 -8.02
C CYS A 26 10.59 -0.35 -6.87
N TYR A 27 10.07 -0.20 -5.66
CA TYR A 27 10.88 0.02 -4.46
C TYR A 27 11.58 -1.25 -3.94
N LEU A 28 11.06 -2.43 -4.29
CA LEU A 28 11.50 -3.70 -3.70
C LEU A 28 12.94 -4.07 -4.06
N PRO A 29 13.81 -4.34 -3.07
CA PRO A 29 15.11 -4.95 -3.31
C PRO A 29 14.95 -6.44 -3.60
N HIS A 30 15.99 -7.06 -4.16
CA HIS A 30 16.11 -8.52 -4.33
C HIS A 30 14.98 -9.20 -5.14
N ARG A 31 14.15 -8.44 -5.89
CA ARG A 31 13.03 -8.97 -6.69
C ARG A 31 13.43 -9.96 -7.79
N ALA A 32 14.74 -10.13 -8.03
CA ALA A 32 15.30 -11.15 -8.91
C ALA A 32 15.55 -12.51 -8.21
N SER A 33 15.56 -12.53 -6.87
CA SER A 33 15.88 -13.72 -6.09
C SER A 33 14.62 -14.53 -5.81
N ASN A 34 14.65 -15.83 -6.10
CA ASN A 34 13.54 -16.73 -5.78
C ASN A 34 13.69 -17.24 -4.34
N ARG A 35 13.26 -16.44 -3.38
CA ARG A 35 13.16 -16.85 -1.97
C ARG A 35 11.70 -16.95 -1.61
N VAL A 36 11.30 -18.10 -1.09
CA VAL A 36 9.89 -18.43 -0.81
C VAL A 36 9.72 -18.61 0.70
N MET A 37 8.61 -18.11 1.23
CA MET A 37 8.26 -18.20 2.65
C MET A 37 8.03 -19.65 3.04
N PRO A 38 8.77 -20.20 4.05
CA PRO A 38 8.46 -21.49 4.64
C PRO A 38 7.10 -21.49 5.34
N ILE A 39 6.42 -22.63 5.36
CA ILE A 39 5.11 -22.75 6.05
C ILE A 39 5.23 -22.43 7.54
N ASP A 40 6.34 -22.75 8.18
CA ASP A 40 6.57 -22.48 9.60
C ASP A 40 6.52 -20.98 9.93
N VAL A 41 6.89 -20.10 8.98
CA VAL A 41 6.73 -18.64 9.14
C VAL A 41 5.25 -18.27 9.17
N ALA A 42 4.47 -18.76 8.21
CA ALA A 42 3.01 -18.50 8.19
C ALA A 42 2.33 -19.04 9.46
N ARG A 43 2.70 -20.25 9.90
CA ARG A 43 2.18 -20.86 11.15
C ARG A 43 2.52 -20.02 12.38
N ALA A 44 3.74 -19.51 12.49
CA ALA A 44 4.16 -18.66 13.61
C ALA A 44 3.37 -17.35 13.65
N VAL A 45 3.08 -16.73 12.48
CA VAL A 45 2.25 -15.53 12.38
C VAL A 45 0.79 -15.86 12.74
N ALA A 46 0.25 -16.94 12.17
CA ALA A 46 -1.13 -17.37 12.37
C ALA A 46 -1.46 -17.62 13.83
N ALA A 47 -0.51 -18.15 14.62
CA ALA A 47 -0.67 -18.35 16.07
C ALA A 47 -1.04 -17.05 16.81
N THR A 48 -0.68 -15.88 16.27
CA THR A 48 -1.07 -14.58 16.84
C THR A 48 -2.29 -14.01 16.12
N VAL A 49 -2.28 -14.01 14.79
CA VAL A 49 -3.31 -13.40 13.95
C VAL A 49 -4.68 -14.02 14.20
N ASN A 50 -4.79 -15.34 14.32
CA ASN A 50 -6.06 -16.03 14.59
C ASN A 50 -6.70 -15.55 15.92
N ARG A 51 -5.87 -15.21 16.93
CA ARG A 51 -6.38 -14.61 18.18
C ARG A 51 -6.85 -13.17 18.00
N TRP A 52 -6.15 -12.38 17.18
CA TRP A 52 -6.58 -11.02 16.88
C TRP A 52 -7.86 -11.01 16.05
N ALA A 53 -7.95 -11.85 15.03
CA ALA A 53 -9.12 -11.99 14.17
C ALA A 53 -10.38 -12.37 14.97
N ALA A 54 -10.26 -13.25 15.98
CA ALA A 54 -11.35 -13.62 16.85
C ALA A 54 -11.92 -12.41 17.66
N GLN A 55 -11.18 -11.33 17.80
CA GLN A 55 -11.57 -10.12 18.54
C GLN A 55 -11.90 -8.92 17.64
N ALA A 56 -11.50 -8.97 16.37
CA ALA A 56 -11.68 -7.89 15.40
C ALA A 56 -12.38 -8.43 14.15
N PRO A 57 -13.66 -8.09 13.91
CA PRO A 57 -14.34 -8.52 12.69
C PRO A 57 -13.58 -7.99 11.45
N ARG A 58 -13.39 -8.86 10.45
CA ARG A 58 -12.70 -8.58 9.18
C ARG A 58 -11.21 -8.28 9.30
N PHE A 59 -10.49 -8.95 10.21
CA PHE A 59 -9.04 -8.90 10.22
C PHE A 59 -8.49 -9.45 8.89
N SER A 60 -7.52 -8.75 8.29
CA SER A 60 -7.03 -9.11 6.96
C SER A 60 -5.57 -9.56 6.98
N VAL A 61 -5.27 -10.54 6.12
CA VAL A 61 -3.91 -10.93 5.75
C VAL A 61 -3.69 -10.54 4.28
N VAL A 62 -2.76 -9.62 4.06
CA VAL A 62 -2.45 -9.09 2.73
C VAL A 62 -1.19 -9.79 2.20
N TRP A 63 -1.34 -10.55 1.14
CA TRP A 63 -0.23 -11.20 0.42
C TRP A 63 0.33 -10.20 -0.58
N HIS A 64 1.53 -9.70 -0.30
CA HIS A 64 2.17 -8.62 -1.05
C HIS A 64 3.71 -8.74 -0.99
N GLY A 65 4.38 -8.06 -1.91
CA GLY A 65 5.85 -8.07 -2.01
C GLY A 65 6.36 -9.15 -2.96
N GLY A 66 7.16 -8.76 -3.94
CA GLY A 66 7.42 -9.55 -5.13
C GLY A 66 6.15 -9.72 -5.96
N GLU A 67 5.96 -10.91 -6.53
CA GLU A 67 4.68 -11.32 -7.13
C GLU A 67 4.15 -12.54 -6.36
N PRO A 68 3.10 -12.40 -5.56
CA PRO A 68 2.59 -13.50 -4.75
C PRO A 68 2.22 -14.76 -5.55
N LEU A 69 1.70 -14.60 -6.77
CA LEU A 69 1.31 -15.72 -7.62
C LEU A 69 2.53 -16.52 -8.13
N ALA A 70 3.72 -15.94 -8.11
CA ALA A 70 4.95 -16.62 -8.48
C ALA A 70 5.33 -17.77 -7.52
N THR A 71 4.73 -17.84 -6.32
CA THR A 71 4.90 -18.97 -5.41
C THR A 71 4.17 -20.22 -5.85
N GLY A 72 3.22 -20.09 -6.78
CA GLY A 72 2.32 -21.17 -7.23
C GLY A 72 1.15 -21.41 -6.27
N ARG A 73 0.03 -21.86 -6.83
CA ARG A 73 -1.25 -22.07 -6.10
C ARG A 73 -1.12 -22.99 -4.91
N ALA A 74 -0.45 -24.13 -5.09
CA ALA A 74 -0.31 -25.14 -4.05
C ALA A 74 0.45 -24.59 -2.82
N HIS A 75 1.50 -23.79 -3.03
CA HIS A 75 2.27 -23.24 -1.93
C HIS A 75 1.54 -22.08 -1.26
N LEU A 76 1.01 -21.13 -2.04
CA LEU A 76 0.24 -20.00 -1.49
C LEU A 76 -0.99 -20.51 -0.71
N GLY A 77 -1.68 -21.54 -1.23
CA GLY A 77 -2.80 -22.18 -0.53
C GLY A 77 -2.39 -22.73 0.84
N ARG A 78 -1.27 -23.46 0.91
CA ARG A 78 -0.75 -23.97 2.18
C ARG A 78 -0.36 -22.87 3.17
N LEU A 79 0.15 -21.72 2.70
CA LEU A 79 0.40 -20.58 3.57
C LEU A 79 -0.92 -19.98 4.11
N MET A 80 -1.94 -19.86 3.26
CA MET A 80 -3.27 -19.37 3.63
C MET A 80 -3.99 -20.31 4.61
N ASP A 81 -3.82 -21.64 4.46
CA ASP A 81 -4.46 -22.66 5.29
C ASP A 81 -4.03 -22.61 6.77
N GLU A 82 -2.93 -21.94 7.11
CA GLU A 82 -2.52 -21.74 8.51
C GLU A 82 -3.39 -20.70 9.24
N PHE A 83 -4.13 -19.85 8.51
CA PHE A 83 -4.95 -18.79 9.08
C PHE A 83 -6.42 -19.21 9.11
N SER A 84 -7.11 -18.86 10.21
CA SER A 84 -8.55 -19.07 10.38
C SER A 84 -9.27 -17.75 10.62
N ASP A 85 -10.48 -17.64 10.09
CA ASP A 85 -11.39 -16.50 10.29
C ASP A 85 -10.80 -15.13 9.87
N VAL A 86 -9.95 -15.10 8.85
CA VAL A 86 -9.37 -13.88 8.29
C VAL A 86 -9.80 -13.66 6.84
N GLU A 87 -9.82 -12.40 6.41
CA GLU A 87 -9.96 -12.07 5.00
C GLU A 87 -8.58 -12.12 4.32
N HIS A 88 -8.45 -12.91 3.25
CA HIS A 88 -7.24 -12.92 2.45
C HIS A 88 -7.32 -11.91 1.30
N HIS A 89 -6.33 -11.03 1.23
CA HIS A 89 -6.14 -10.10 0.12
C HIS A 89 -4.87 -10.47 -0.63
N VAL A 90 -4.90 -10.45 -1.96
CA VAL A 90 -3.71 -10.64 -2.81
C VAL A 90 -3.51 -9.39 -3.65
N GLN A 91 -2.34 -8.76 -3.53
CA GLN A 91 -1.93 -7.67 -4.43
C GLN A 91 -1.01 -8.26 -5.50
N THR A 92 -1.49 -8.32 -6.75
CA THR A 92 -0.79 -8.95 -7.87
C THR A 92 -0.64 -8.03 -9.07
N ASN A 93 0.38 -8.28 -9.89
CA ASN A 93 0.56 -7.62 -11.18
C ASN A 93 -0.30 -8.23 -12.32
N ALA A 94 -1.16 -9.16 -12.01
CA ALA A 94 -2.11 -9.85 -12.88
C ALA A 94 -1.50 -10.75 -13.99
N THR A 95 -0.21 -10.66 -14.30
CA THR A 95 0.38 -11.33 -15.47
C THR A 95 0.43 -12.86 -15.39
N LEU A 96 0.18 -13.44 -14.21
CA LEU A 96 0.15 -14.87 -13.97
C LEU A 96 -1.26 -15.42 -13.76
N ILE A 97 -2.30 -14.57 -13.85
CA ILE A 97 -3.70 -15.00 -13.68
C ILE A 97 -4.14 -15.83 -14.86
N ASP A 98 -4.57 -17.04 -14.58
CA ASP A 98 -5.21 -18.00 -15.47
C ASP A 98 -6.52 -18.51 -14.86
N ASP A 99 -7.26 -19.37 -15.57
CA ASP A 99 -8.54 -19.91 -15.10
C ASP A 99 -8.39 -20.63 -13.75
N ALA A 100 -7.30 -21.35 -13.52
CA ALA A 100 -7.06 -22.07 -12.28
C ALA A 100 -6.68 -21.13 -11.10
N TRP A 101 -6.14 -19.95 -11.36
CA TRP A 101 -6.03 -18.91 -10.34
C TRP A 101 -7.38 -18.28 -10.00
N CYS A 102 -8.25 -18.10 -11.01
CA CYS A 102 -9.60 -17.60 -10.77
C CYS A 102 -10.43 -18.57 -9.91
N GLU A 103 -10.37 -19.87 -10.19
CA GLU A 103 -10.96 -20.92 -9.36
C GLU A 103 -10.43 -20.87 -7.92
N PHE A 104 -9.12 -20.79 -7.76
CA PHE A 104 -8.47 -20.66 -6.45
C PHE A 104 -8.95 -19.44 -5.66
N PHE A 105 -9.08 -18.28 -6.30
CA PHE A 105 -9.57 -17.07 -5.66
C PHE A 105 -11.05 -17.19 -5.26
N ALA A 106 -11.88 -17.76 -6.13
CA ALA A 106 -13.30 -17.98 -5.87
C ALA A 106 -13.52 -18.95 -4.69
N GLU A 107 -12.84 -20.10 -4.70
CA GLU A 107 -12.96 -21.12 -3.66
C GLU A 107 -12.55 -20.61 -2.27
N ARG A 108 -11.57 -19.71 -2.20
CA ARG A 108 -11.03 -19.18 -0.95
C ARG A 108 -11.58 -17.81 -0.56
N GLY A 109 -12.45 -17.23 -1.37
CA GLY A 109 -13.02 -15.89 -1.13
C GLY A 109 -11.96 -14.79 -1.10
N VAL A 110 -10.88 -14.92 -1.89
CA VAL A 110 -9.75 -13.99 -1.91
C VAL A 110 -10.18 -12.65 -2.50
N ARG A 111 -9.87 -11.56 -1.82
CA ARG A 111 -10.01 -10.21 -2.35
C ARG A 111 -8.81 -9.87 -3.24
N ILE A 112 -9.08 -9.42 -4.46
CA ILE A 112 -8.07 -9.23 -5.49
C ILE A 112 -7.78 -7.74 -5.65
N GLY A 113 -6.52 -7.36 -5.43
CA GLY A 113 -5.96 -6.06 -5.81
C GLY A 113 -5.04 -6.22 -7.00
N LEU A 114 -5.25 -5.43 -8.03
CA LEU A 114 -4.45 -5.46 -9.25
C LEU A 114 -3.53 -4.24 -9.34
N SER A 115 -2.35 -4.44 -9.89
CA SER A 115 -1.40 -3.35 -10.16
C SER A 115 -1.34 -3.06 -11.65
N ILE A 116 -1.98 -1.95 -12.08
CA ILE A 116 -1.99 -1.45 -13.45
C ILE A 116 -2.06 0.08 -13.43
N ASP A 117 -1.28 0.78 -14.26
CA ASP A 117 -1.11 2.24 -14.18
C ASP A 117 -2.01 3.02 -15.15
N GLY A 118 -2.92 2.35 -15.84
CA GLY A 118 -3.83 2.97 -16.80
C GLY A 118 -3.72 2.36 -18.20
N PRO A 119 -4.17 3.07 -19.24
CA PRO A 119 -4.04 2.61 -20.63
C PRO A 119 -2.57 2.42 -21.04
N TYR A 120 -2.33 1.71 -22.14
CA TYR A 120 -0.98 1.34 -22.60
C TYR A 120 0.06 2.47 -22.48
N ALA A 121 -0.29 3.67 -22.92
CA ALA A 121 0.62 4.82 -22.91
C ALA A 121 1.02 5.30 -21.50
N LEU A 122 0.25 5.01 -20.47
CA LEU A 122 0.53 5.34 -19.06
C LEU A 122 1.14 4.16 -18.29
N ASN A 123 1.07 2.95 -18.84
CA ASN A 123 1.56 1.72 -18.19
C ASN A 123 2.98 1.33 -18.62
N THR A 124 3.74 2.24 -19.21
CA THR A 124 5.05 1.97 -19.83
C THR A 124 6.15 1.60 -18.84
N HIS A 125 6.01 1.97 -17.57
CA HIS A 125 6.97 1.66 -16.51
C HIS A 125 6.79 0.24 -15.94
N ARG A 126 5.68 -0.47 -16.26
CA ARG A 126 5.52 -1.88 -15.92
C ARG A 126 6.08 -2.74 -17.05
N VAL A 127 7.27 -3.25 -16.79
CA VAL A 127 8.00 -4.04 -17.78
C VAL A 127 8.29 -5.45 -17.27
N LEU A 128 8.38 -6.38 -18.22
CA LEU A 128 8.88 -7.72 -17.96
C LEU A 128 10.39 -7.66 -17.69
N ARG A 129 10.94 -8.72 -17.12
CA ARG A 129 12.39 -8.81 -16.84
C ARG A 129 13.31 -8.67 -18.05
N ASN A 130 12.78 -8.86 -19.26
CA ASN A 130 13.48 -8.62 -20.53
C ASN A 130 13.30 -7.19 -21.08
N GLY A 131 12.68 -6.30 -20.30
CA GLY A 131 12.42 -4.90 -20.67
C GLY A 131 11.18 -4.67 -21.54
N ASN A 132 10.51 -5.70 -22.01
CA ASN A 132 9.29 -5.55 -22.81
C ASN A 132 8.11 -5.06 -21.97
N PRO A 133 7.17 -4.27 -22.53
CA PRO A 133 5.97 -3.84 -21.82
C PRO A 133 5.15 -5.04 -21.32
N ALA A 134 4.72 -4.96 -20.06
CA ALA A 134 3.89 -6.00 -19.45
C ALA A 134 2.39 -5.87 -19.74
N TYR A 135 1.96 -4.74 -20.35
CA TYR A 135 0.55 -4.33 -20.49
C TYR A 135 -0.36 -5.43 -21.04
N THR A 136 -0.02 -6.05 -22.15
CA THR A 136 -0.84 -7.10 -22.78
C THR A 136 -1.08 -8.27 -21.83
N ARG A 137 -0.04 -8.73 -21.09
CA ARG A 137 -0.19 -9.82 -20.11
C ARG A 137 -1.06 -9.41 -18.93
N ILE A 138 -0.94 -8.17 -18.46
CA ILE A 138 -1.77 -7.63 -17.38
C ILE A 138 -3.24 -7.64 -17.81
N VAL A 139 -3.53 -7.09 -19.00
CA VAL A 139 -4.91 -7.03 -19.53
C VAL A 139 -5.49 -8.43 -19.74
N THR A 140 -4.71 -9.38 -20.28
CA THR A 140 -5.16 -10.78 -20.43
C THR A 140 -5.54 -11.40 -19.08
N GLY A 141 -4.77 -11.16 -18.02
CA GLY A 141 -5.12 -11.62 -16.67
C GLY A 141 -6.40 -10.98 -16.14
N ILE A 142 -6.61 -9.69 -16.41
CA ILE A 142 -7.84 -8.96 -16.02
C ILE A 142 -9.06 -9.50 -16.78
N GLU A 143 -8.94 -9.71 -18.10
CA GLU A 143 -10.00 -10.30 -18.92
C GLU A 143 -10.38 -11.72 -18.43
N THR A 144 -9.40 -12.46 -17.90
CA THR A 144 -9.65 -13.77 -17.29
C THR A 144 -10.48 -13.65 -16.02
N LEU A 145 -10.15 -12.70 -15.11
CA LEU A 145 -10.97 -12.42 -13.94
C LEU A 145 -12.40 -12.03 -14.31
N GLN A 146 -12.56 -11.17 -15.30
CA GLN A 146 -13.88 -10.71 -15.78
C GLN A 146 -14.72 -11.86 -16.32
N ARG A 147 -14.11 -12.78 -17.11
CA ARG A 147 -14.79 -13.99 -17.61
C ARG A 147 -15.30 -14.89 -16.48
N HIS A 148 -14.57 -14.94 -15.36
CA HIS A 148 -14.98 -15.68 -14.15
C HIS A 148 -15.91 -14.89 -13.23
N GLY A 149 -16.30 -13.66 -13.58
CA GLY A 149 -17.17 -12.81 -12.76
C GLY A 149 -16.55 -12.36 -11.44
N LEU A 150 -15.22 -12.39 -11.33
CA LEU A 150 -14.49 -11.96 -10.13
C LEU A 150 -14.34 -10.45 -10.09
N THR A 151 -14.67 -9.86 -8.96
CA THR A 151 -14.49 -8.43 -8.73
C THR A 151 -13.06 -8.14 -8.23
N PHE A 152 -12.53 -6.95 -8.54
CA PHE A 152 -11.20 -6.56 -8.17
C PHE A 152 -11.08 -5.05 -7.95
N ALA A 153 -10.15 -4.66 -7.08
CA ALA A 153 -9.67 -3.30 -6.95
C ALA A 153 -8.43 -3.07 -7.82
N ALA A 154 -8.14 -1.84 -8.20
CA ALA A 154 -6.91 -1.49 -8.90
C ALA A 154 -6.08 -0.49 -8.08
N LEU A 155 -4.75 -0.65 -8.18
CA LEU A 155 -3.76 0.28 -7.68
C LEU A 155 -2.93 0.75 -8.88
N CYS A 156 -2.92 2.07 -9.12
CA CYS A 156 -2.09 2.67 -10.16
C CYS A 156 -1.01 3.57 -9.56
N VAL A 157 0.13 3.62 -10.23
CA VAL A 157 1.21 4.56 -9.96
C VAL A 157 1.25 5.59 -11.08
N VAL A 158 1.16 6.87 -10.71
CA VAL A 158 1.24 7.99 -11.65
C VAL A 158 2.61 8.63 -11.50
N SER A 159 3.44 8.47 -12.52
CA SER A 159 4.79 9.05 -12.55
C SER A 159 4.79 10.52 -12.98
N ASP A 160 3.80 10.93 -13.77
CA ASP A 160 3.70 12.25 -14.38
C ASP A 160 2.28 12.83 -14.19
N PRO A 161 2.00 13.50 -13.06
CA PRO A 161 0.68 14.07 -12.77
C PRO A 161 0.45 15.39 -13.53
N VAL A 162 0.36 15.31 -14.86
CA VAL A 162 0.14 16.47 -15.75
C VAL A 162 -1.34 16.60 -16.18
N PRO A 163 -1.78 17.78 -16.64
CA PRO A 163 -3.16 18.00 -17.09
C PRO A 163 -3.64 16.98 -18.12
N GLY A 164 -4.88 16.54 -18.02
CA GLY A 164 -5.53 15.56 -18.90
C GLY A 164 -5.22 14.09 -18.56
N VAL A 165 -4.28 13.80 -17.67
CA VAL A 165 -3.94 12.44 -17.25
C VAL A 165 -5.02 11.89 -16.31
N ALA A 166 -5.48 12.66 -15.34
CA ALA A 166 -6.42 12.18 -14.32
C ALA A 166 -7.77 11.77 -14.90
N ALA A 167 -8.38 12.58 -15.78
CA ALA A 167 -9.65 12.24 -16.42
C ALA A 167 -9.52 11.02 -17.36
N ARG A 168 -8.37 10.86 -18.02
CA ARG A 168 -8.09 9.70 -18.86
C ARG A 168 -7.94 8.43 -18.02
N LEU A 169 -7.25 8.51 -16.88
CA LEU A 169 -7.12 7.41 -15.92
C LEU A 169 -8.49 7.00 -15.38
N TYR A 170 -9.27 7.95 -14.91
CA TYR A 170 -10.58 7.66 -14.34
C TYR A 170 -11.46 6.90 -15.33
N ARG A 171 -11.60 7.40 -16.56
CA ARG A 171 -12.37 6.73 -17.63
C ARG A 171 -11.87 5.32 -17.91
N PHE A 172 -10.55 5.14 -18.02
CA PHE A 172 -9.96 3.82 -18.25
C PHE A 172 -10.36 2.83 -17.15
N PHE A 173 -10.27 3.21 -15.87
CA PHE A 173 -10.60 2.31 -14.76
C PHE A 173 -12.10 2.04 -14.64
N VAL A 174 -12.93 3.01 -14.97
CA VAL A 174 -14.38 2.80 -15.10
C VAL A 174 -14.69 1.78 -16.20
N ASP A 175 -14.09 1.93 -17.37
CA ASP A 175 -14.28 0.99 -18.51
C ASP A 175 -13.69 -0.39 -18.22
N LEU A 176 -12.63 -0.45 -17.42
CA LEU A 176 -12.00 -1.70 -16.96
C LEU A 176 -12.89 -2.44 -15.93
N GLY A 177 -13.87 -1.77 -15.35
CA GLY A 177 -14.81 -2.38 -14.40
C GLY A 177 -14.24 -2.64 -13.01
N VAL A 178 -13.32 -1.81 -12.52
CA VAL A 178 -12.84 -1.89 -11.13
C VAL A 178 -13.93 -1.40 -10.17
N ASN A 179 -13.92 -1.89 -8.94
CA ASN A 179 -14.82 -1.37 -7.89
C ASN A 179 -14.17 -0.21 -7.13
N VAL A 180 -12.87 -0.35 -6.84
CA VAL A 180 -12.09 0.64 -6.09
C VAL A 180 -10.80 0.92 -6.83
N LEU A 181 -10.49 2.20 -7.01
CA LEU A 181 -9.25 2.71 -7.55
C LEU A 181 -8.43 3.37 -6.44
N GLY A 182 -7.21 2.88 -6.21
CA GLY A 182 -6.19 3.57 -5.46
C GLY A 182 -5.20 4.27 -6.41
N VAL A 183 -4.91 5.53 -6.16
CA VAL A 183 -4.00 6.34 -6.99
C VAL A 183 -2.80 6.75 -6.15
N ASN A 184 -1.64 6.16 -6.42
CA ASN A 184 -0.38 6.57 -5.83
C ASN A 184 0.38 7.45 -6.84
N LEU A 185 0.87 8.59 -6.42
CA LEU A 185 1.92 9.28 -7.19
C LEU A 185 3.24 8.56 -6.96
N GLU A 186 4.09 8.48 -8.00
CA GLU A 186 5.38 7.80 -7.89
C GLU A 186 6.20 8.34 -6.72
N GLU A 187 6.81 7.45 -5.95
CA GLU A 187 7.54 7.77 -4.73
C GLU A 187 9.02 7.43 -4.87
N GLN A 188 9.87 8.29 -4.34
CA GLN A 188 11.30 7.99 -4.19
C GLN A 188 11.46 7.09 -2.97
N GLU A 189 11.43 5.79 -3.19
CA GLU A 189 11.48 4.79 -2.14
C GLU A 189 12.30 3.57 -2.52
N GLY A 190 12.96 2.99 -1.54
CA GLY A 190 13.69 1.75 -1.71
C GLY A 190 14.79 1.85 -2.76
N VAL A 191 14.75 0.96 -3.78
CA VAL A 191 15.69 1.02 -4.91
C VAL A 191 15.25 1.99 -6.00
N ASN A 192 14.06 2.57 -5.90
CA ASN A 192 13.63 3.65 -6.79
C ASN A 192 14.24 4.98 -6.34
N LEU A 193 15.28 5.43 -7.03
CA LEU A 193 15.97 6.69 -6.78
C LEU A 193 15.45 7.85 -7.66
N ARG A 194 14.37 7.63 -8.42
CA ARG A 194 13.77 8.67 -9.26
C ARG A 194 13.17 9.75 -8.36
N SER A 195 13.43 11.00 -8.71
CA SER A 195 12.86 12.12 -7.97
C SER A 195 11.34 12.16 -8.15
N ASN A 196 10.63 12.31 -7.04
CA ASN A 196 9.20 12.56 -6.98
C ASN A 196 8.88 14.04 -6.67
N ALA A 197 9.84 14.92 -6.88
CA ALA A 197 9.63 16.37 -6.78
C ALA A 197 8.85 16.86 -8.01
N HIS A 198 7.57 17.10 -7.83
CA HIS A 198 6.68 17.66 -8.84
C HIS A 198 6.34 19.13 -8.53
N ASP A 199 5.86 19.85 -9.53
CA ASP A 199 5.28 21.17 -9.33
C ASP A 199 3.96 21.04 -8.55
N ASP A 200 3.88 21.72 -7.40
CA ASP A 200 2.72 21.65 -6.50
C ASP A 200 1.41 22.05 -7.20
N ALA A 201 1.45 23.06 -8.08
CA ALA A 201 0.27 23.51 -8.80
C ALA A 201 -0.23 22.46 -9.82
N GLY A 202 0.71 21.79 -10.50
CA GLY A 202 0.39 20.69 -11.42
C GLY A 202 -0.21 19.49 -10.70
N VAL A 203 0.36 19.09 -9.56
CA VAL A 203 -0.18 17.98 -8.74
C VAL A 203 -1.55 18.32 -8.18
N ARG A 204 -1.75 19.54 -7.68
CA ARG A 204 -3.03 20.01 -7.20
C ARG A 204 -4.10 20.01 -8.31
N ALA A 205 -3.73 20.46 -9.51
CA ALA A 205 -4.60 20.41 -10.68
C ALA A 205 -4.97 18.97 -11.09
N PHE A 206 -4.02 18.03 -11.01
CA PHE A 206 -4.28 16.61 -11.24
C PHE A 206 -5.35 16.06 -10.29
N TRP A 207 -5.25 16.33 -8.98
CA TRP A 207 -6.24 15.88 -8.01
C TRP A 207 -7.61 16.55 -8.19
N ALA A 208 -7.64 17.84 -8.55
CA ALA A 208 -8.88 18.55 -8.88
C ALA A 208 -9.55 17.94 -10.13
N GLU A 209 -8.78 17.64 -11.18
CA GLU A 209 -9.26 16.98 -12.40
C GLU A 209 -9.81 15.58 -12.13
N LEU A 210 -9.08 14.76 -11.31
CA LEU A 210 -9.55 13.44 -10.91
C LEU A 210 -10.87 13.50 -10.16
N THR A 211 -10.97 14.45 -9.22
CA THR A 211 -12.21 14.69 -8.45
C THR A 211 -13.36 15.11 -9.36
N GLY A 212 -13.10 15.98 -10.34
CA GLY A 212 -14.10 16.41 -11.33
C GLY A 212 -14.59 15.26 -12.19
N ALA A 213 -13.67 14.43 -12.69
CA ALA A 213 -14.03 13.26 -13.49
C ALA A 213 -14.87 12.26 -12.69
N TRP A 214 -14.49 11.99 -11.44
CA TRP A 214 -15.24 11.13 -10.53
C TRP A 214 -16.65 11.68 -10.22
N ARG A 215 -16.77 12.97 -9.91
CA ARG A 215 -18.08 13.60 -9.62
C ARG A 215 -19.03 13.61 -10.81
N ALA A 216 -18.49 13.74 -12.01
CA ALA A 216 -19.30 13.73 -13.25
C ALA A 216 -19.91 12.35 -13.54
N ASP A 217 -19.26 11.25 -13.11
CA ASP A 217 -19.70 9.88 -13.37
C ASP A 217 -19.23 8.94 -12.24
N PRO A 218 -19.82 8.95 -11.03
CA PRO A 218 -19.29 8.29 -9.83
C PRO A 218 -19.59 6.77 -9.82
N ARG A 219 -19.08 6.03 -10.80
CA ARG A 219 -19.34 4.58 -10.94
C ARG A 219 -18.39 3.70 -10.12
N ILE A 220 -17.22 4.22 -9.74
CA ILE A 220 -16.23 3.51 -8.93
C ILE A 220 -15.82 4.35 -7.74
N GLU A 221 -15.39 3.72 -6.66
CA GLU A 221 -14.76 4.42 -5.55
C GLU A 221 -13.34 4.86 -5.94
N VAL A 222 -12.96 6.11 -5.64
CA VAL A 222 -11.58 6.60 -5.72
C VAL A 222 -11.09 6.86 -4.30
N ARG A 223 -10.25 5.97 -3.80
CA ARG A 223 -9.82 5.90 -2.40
C ARG A 223 -9.33 7.24 -1.84
N GLU A 224 -8.49 7.94 -2.58
CA GLU A 224 -7.88 9.21 -2.15
C GLU A 224 -8.91 10.35 -2.11
N VAL A 225 -9.80 10.40 -3.09
CA VAL A 225 -10.90 11.39 -3.16
C VAL A 225 -11.86 11.16 -1.99
N GLU A 226 -12.25 9.91 -1.73
CA GLU A 226 -13.11 9.55 -0.60
C GLU A 226 -12.50 9.96 0.75
N TRP A 227 -11.20 9.74 0.94
CA TRP A 227 -10.50 10.15 2.16
C TRP A 227 -10.54 11.67 2.35
N ALA A 228 -10.25 12.42 1.29
CA ALA A 228 -10.23 13.88 1.35
C ALA A 228 -11.64 14.48 1.58
N LEU A 229 -12.66 13.94 0.91
CA LEU A 229 -14.06 14.37 1.10
C LEU A 229 -14.58 14.03 2.50
N ARG A 230 -14.29 12.84 3.02
CA ARG A 230 -14.66 12.46 4.38
C ARG A 230 -14.01 13.37 5.42
N TYR A 231 -12.72 13.70 5.24
CA TYR A 231 -12.04 14.63 6.11
C TYR A 231 -12.64 16.04 6.03
N ALA A 232 -12.89 16.56 4.82
CA ALA A 232 -13.48 17.87 4.62
C ALA A 232 -14.86 17.97 5.27
N GLY A 233 -15.71 16.95 5.12
CA GLY A 233 -17.03 16.88 5.77
C GLY A 233 -16.92 16.88 7.30
N ALA A 234 -16.02 16.10 7.87
CA ALA A 234 -15.78 16.07 9.32
C ALA A 234 -15.23 17.42 9.82
N ALA A 235 -14.33 18.05 9.08
CA ALA A 235 -13.79 19.37 9.44
C ALA A 235 -14.88 20.46 9.48
N LEU A 236 -15.78 20.47 8.50
CA LEU A 236 -16.93 21.37 8.48
C LEU A 236 -17.90 21.11 9.65
N ALA A 237 -18.01 19.87 10.10
CA ALA A 237 -18.82 19.49 11.26
C ALA A 237 -18.11 19.70 12.62
N GLY A 238 -16.85 20.17 12.63
CA GLY A 238 -16.03 20.28 13.84
C GLY A 238 -15.55 18.96 14.44
N GLN A 239 -15.54 17.89 13.63
CA GLN A 239 -15.24 16.51 14.05
C GLN A 239 -13.96 15.95 13.39
N ALA A 240 -13.11 16.80 12.83
CA ALA A 240 -11.87 16.35 12.14
C ALA A 240 -10.94 15.51 13.04
N ASP A 241 -10.85 15.87 14.32
CA ASP A 241 -10.00 15.14 15.28
C ASP A 241 -10.47 13.71 15.56
N ASP A 242 -11.75 13.40 15.36
CA ASP A 242 -12.32 12.07 15.54
C ASP A 242 -11.87 11.08 14.45
N LEU A 243 -11.41 11.59 13.32
CA LEU A 243 -10.88 10.77 12.22
C LEU A 243 -9.45 10.29 12.45
N LEU A 244 -8.71 10.97 13.31
CA LEU A 244 -7.33 10.57 13.61
C LEU A 244 -7.34 9.40 14.61
N PRO A 245 -6.69 8.28 14.28
CA PRO A 245 -6.54 7.20 15.24
C PRO A 245 -5.74 7.69 16.46
N ARG A 246 -6.06 7.20 17.63
CA ARG A 246 -5.33 7.55 18.87
C ARG A 246 -3.88 7.08 18.87
N ARG A 247 -3.61 5.99 18.13
CA ARG A 247 -2.29 5.38 17.95
C ARG A 247 -2.08 5.03 16.47
N HIS A 248 -0.84 4.99 16.02
CA HIS A 248 -0.52 4.50 14.66
C HIS A 248 -0.78 3.00 14.56
N ASP A 249 -1.36 2.57 13.43
CA ASP A 249 -1.39 1.15 13.09
C ASP A 249 0.05 0.67 12.86
N PRO A 250 0.49 -0.42 13.50
CA PRO A 250 1.85 -0.93 13.32
C PRO A 250 2.13 -1.51 11.94
N VAL A 251 1.12 -1.83 11.14
CA VAL A 251 1.26 -2.42 9.80
C VAL A 251 2.39 -3.46 9.74
N PRO A 252 2.31 -4.57 10.52
CA PRO A 252 3.37 -5.56 10.53
C PRO A 252 3.56 -6.17 9.15
N THR A 253 4.78 -6.08 8.62
CA THR A 253 5.19 -6.71 7.38
C THR A 253 6.17 -7.84 7.69
N ILE A 254 5.78 -9.05 7.34
CA ILE A 254 6.53 -10.27 7.60
C ILE A 254 7.21 -10.72 6.30
N GLY A 255 8.53 -10.65 6.27
CA GLY A 255 9.34 -11.14 5.17
C GLY A 255 9.28 -12.66 5.03
N TYR A 256 9.67 -13.17 3.86
CA TYR A 256 9.74 -14.61 3.59
C TYR A 256 10.52 -15.42 4.64
N ASP A 257 11.44 -14.80 5.36
CA ASP A 257 12.31 -15.42 6.38
C ASP A 257 11.81 -15.23 7.82
N GLY A 258 10.61 -14.67 7.98
CA GLY A 258 9.98 -14.46 9.28
C GLY A 258 10.46 -13.21 10.02
N ARG A 259 11.30 -12.37 9.43
CA ARG A 259 11.66 -11.06 9.98
C ARG A 259 10.51 -10.09 9.84
N VAL A 260 10.35 -9.20 10.81
CA VAL A 260 9.22 -8.26 10.91
C VAL A 260 9.72 -6.83 10.83
N VAL A 261 9.12 -6.05 9.93
CA VAL A 261 9.20 -4.59 9.90
C VAL A 261 7.84 -4.02 10.28
N LEU A 262 7.81 -2.95 11.05
CA LEU A 262 6.58 -2.26 11.41
C LEU A 262 6.44 -0.94 10.62
N LEU A 263 5.24 -0.38 10.57
CA LEU A 263 4.88 0.93 10.01
C LEU A 263 5.03 1.11 8.50
N SER A 264 6.02 0.48 7.87
CA SER A 264 6.33 0.73 6.45
C SER A 264 6.90 -0.52 5.77
N PRO A 265 6.11 -1.23 4.96
CA PRO A 265 6.56 -2.41 4.21
C PRO A 265 7.75 -2.12 3.28
N GLU A 266 7.91 -0.88 2.84
CA GLU A 266 8.94 -0.41 1.92
C GLU A 266 10.36 -0.49 2.54
N LEU A 267 10.47 -0.54 3.87
CA LEU A 267 11.75 -0.73 4.57
C LEU A 267 12.20 -2.20 4.61
N ALA A 268 11.32 -3.14 4.25
CA ALA A 268 11.64 -4.56 4.31
C ALA A 268 12.72 -4.96 3.29
N GLY A 269 13.80 -5.59 3.77
CA GLY A 269 14.91 -6.04 2.95
C GLY A 269 16.02 -5.03 2.74
N PHE A 270 15.90 -3.83 3.31
CA PHE A 270 16.98 -2.83 3.36
C PHE A 270 17.84 -3.01 4.59
N THR A 271 19.08 -2.53 4.52
CA THR A 271 20.05 -2.58 5.60
C THR A 271 20.44 -1.17 6.04
N SER A 272 20.64 -1.00 7.34
CA SER A 272 21.12 0.26 7.93
C SER A 272 21.72 -0.03 9.31
N ASP A 273 23.03 0.14 9.45
CA ASP A 273 23.71 0.00 10.75
C ASP A 273 23.10 0.92 11.81
N ARG A 274 22.74 2.13 11.42
CA ARG A 274 22.12 3.12 12.33
C ARG A 274 20.77 2.66 12.87
N TYR A 275 19.99 1.90 12.09
CA TYR A 275 18.61 1.55 12.41
C TYR A 275 18.36 0.04 12.53
N ALA A 276 19.43 -0.73 12.81
CA ALA A 276 19.36 -2.19 12.97
C ALA A 276 18.59 -2.89 11.85
N ASP A 277 18.86 -2.47 10.59
CA ASP A 277 18.21 -2.97 9.38
C ASP A 277 16.66 -2.86 9.40
N PHE A 278 16.13 -1.95 10.21
CA PHE A 278 14.70 -1.69 10.41
C PHE A 278 13.90 -2.86 11.00
N TRP A 279 14.56 -3.93 11.47
CA TRP A 279 13.90 -5.10 12.02
C TRP A 279 13.43 -4.88 13.47
N SER A 280 12.13 -5.16 13.72
CA SER A 280 11.57 -5.20 15.08
C SER A 280 11.66 -6.59 15.71
N GLY A 281 12.00 -7.61 14.93
CA GLY A 281 12.19 -8.96 15.42
C GLY A 281 11.97 -10.04 14.35
N SER A 282 11.83 -11.30 14.82
CA SER A 282 11.50 -12.45 13.96
C SER A 282 10.42 -13.31 14.62
N VAL A 283 9.39 -13.67 13.86
CA VAL A 283 8.29 -14.53 14.32
C VAL A 283 8.74 -15.96 14.63
N LEU A 284 9.92 -16.37 14.16
CA LEU A 284 10.53 -17.65 14.49
C LEU A 284 11.24 -17.63 15.86
N LYS A 285 11.38 -16.46 16.49
CA LYS A 285 12.05 -16.31 17.81
C LYS A 285 11.10 -15.80 18.89
N ARG A 286 10.13 -14.95 18.55
CA ARG A 286 9.13 -14.38 19.44
C ARG A 286 7.80 -14.32 18.71
N SER A 287 6.68 -14.38 19.42
CA SER A 287 5.36 -14.21 18.80
C SER A 287 5.23 -12.82 18.19
N LEU A 288 4.42 -12.69 17.13
CA LEU A 288 4.13 -11.40 16.52
C LEU A 288 3.51 -10.41 17.54
N ALA A 289 2.70 -10.91 18.47
CA ALA A 289 2.12 -10.08 19.54
C ALA A 289 3.21 -9.46 20.43
N GLU A 290 4.21 -10.23 20.85
CA GLU A 290 5.32 -9.72 21.67
C GLU A 290 6.18 -8.71 20.90
N ILE A 291 6.37 -8.91 19.60
CA ILE A 291 7.12 -7.97 18.74
C ILE A 291 6.37 -6.63 18.67
N VAL A 292 5.08 -6.66 18.36
CA VAL A 292 4.26 -5.44 18.23
C VAL A 292 4.08 -4.74 19.57
N ALA A 293 3.78 -5.49 20.65
CA ALA A 293 3.62 -4.92 21.99
C ALA A 293 4.93 -4.29 22.49
N GLY A 294 6.07 -4.92 22.25
CA GLY A 294 7.37 -4.37 22.64
C GLY A 294 7.64 -2.99 22.06
N GLU A 295 7.33 -2.78 20.77
CA GLU A 295 7.47 -1.46 20.13
C GLU A 295 6.34 -0.49 20.51
N ALA A 296 5.16 -0.99 20.86
CA ALA A 296 4.05 -0.16 21.33
C ALA A 296 4.30 0.39 22.74
N ASP A 297 4.91 -0.39 23.62
CA ASP A 297 5.20 0.00 25.00
C ASP A 297 6.50 0.79 25.11
N HIS A 298 7.54 0.36 24.37
CA HIS A 298 8.88 0.93 24.43
C HIS A 298 9.46 1.09 23.02
N PRO A 299 8.94 2.05 22.21
CA PRO A 299 9.45 2.26 20.86
C PRO A 299 10.93 2.66 20.90
N ALA A 300 11.74 1.96 20.11
CA ALA A 300 13.17 2.15 20.05
C ALA A 300 13.66 2.53 18.65
N GLY A 301 14.92 2.98 18.56
CA GLY A 301 15.59 3.23 17.28
C GLY A 301 14.80 4.15 16.35
N TRP A 302 14.60 3.70 15.10
CA TRP A 302 13.94 4.45 14.04
C TRP A 302 12.45 4.70 14.31
N ILE A 303 11.76 3.80 15.01
CA ILE A 303 10.35 3.95 15.36
C ILE A 303 10.16 5.13 16.33
N ALA A 304 11.02 5.23 17.36
CA ALA A 304 11.00 6.38 18.26
C ALA A 304 11.34 7.69 17.52
N GLU A 305 12.27 7.66 16.57
CA GLU A 305 12.61 8.81 15.73
C GLU A 305 11.42 9.22 14.85
N TYR A 306 10.72 8.27 14.22
CA TYR A 306 9.50 8.53 13.46
C TYR A 306 8.40 9.19 14.31
N LEU A 307 8.14 8.65 15.51
CA LEU A 307 7.13 9.21 16.41
C LEU A 307 7.47 10.65 16.86
N ARG A 308 8.75 10.97 17.05
CA ARG A 308 9.15 12.38 17.29
C ARG A 308 8.82 13.27 16.09
N GLY A 309 9.09 12.82 14.87
CA GLY A 309 8.72 13.55 13.66
C GLY A 309 7.21 13.75 13.51
N VAL A 310 6.40 12.75 13.90
CA VAL A 310 4.93 12.88 13.94
C VAL A 310 4.48 13.97 14.92
N GLU A 311 5.08 14.04 16.11
CA GLU A 311 4.77 15.10 17.08
C GLU A 311 5.20 16.48 16.57
N GLN A 312 6.31 16.59 15.85
CA GLN A 312 6.70 17.85 15.20
C GLN A 312 5.67 18.25 14.13
N CYS A 313 5.21 17.32 13.28
CA CYS A 313 4.13 17.57 12.32
C CYS A 313 2.87 18.07 13.04
N ARG A 314 2.49 17.44 14.15
CA ARG A 314 1.31 17.84 14.92
C ARG A 314 1.40 19.29 15.39
N GLY A 315 2.57 19.73 15.83
CA GLY A 315 2.80 21.07 16.34
C GLY A 315 2.93 22.16 15.28
N SER A 316 3.20 21.81 14.02
CA SER A 316 3.57 22.79 12.99
C SER A 316 2.81 22.70 11.68
N CYS A 317 2.18 21.56 11.36
CA CYS A 317 1.55 21.36 10.05
C CYS A 317 0.03 21.53 10.11
N PRO A 318 -0.56 22.46 9.33
CA PRO A 318 -2.02 22.67 9.30
C PRO A 318 -2.78 21.47 8.68
N TYR A 319 -2.10 20.58 7.95
CA TYR A 319 -2.68 19.40 7.32
C TYR A 319 -2.59 18.15 8.20
N PHE A 320 -2.10 18.28 9.44
CA PHE A 320 -1.90 17.13 10.31
C PHE A 320 -3.20 16.36 10.56
N GLY A 321 -4.33 17.06 10.72
CA GLY A 321 -5.64 16.46 10.92
C GLY A 321 -6.07 15.51 9.80
N PHE A 322 -5.66 15.79 8.56
CA PHE A 322 -5.89 14.93 7.40
C PHE A 322 -4.83 13.82 7.29
N CYS A 323 -3.56 14.19 7.45
CA CYS A 323 -2.42 13.34 7.11
C CYS A 323 -2.03 12.36 8.22
N GLY A 324 -2.15 12.78 9.50
CA GLY A 324 -1.74 11.98 10.66
C GLY A 324 -0.24 11.76 10.82
N GLY A 325 0.62 12.39 9.99
CA GLY A 325 2.08 12.27 10.08
C GLY A 325 2.75 11.50 8.94
N ALA A 326 2.01 11.08 7.91
CA ALA A 326 2.49 10.41 6.70
C ALA A 326 3.26 9.09 6.96
N HIS A 327 3.91 8.54 5.92
CA HIS A 327 4.61 7.26 5.97
C HIS A 327 6.05 7.41 6.50
N ALA A 328 6.54 6.39 7.21
CA ALA A 328 7.88 6.39 7.74
C ALA A 328 8.94 6.23 6.64
N ALA A 329 8.68 5.34 5.67
CA ALA A 329 9.63 5.05 4.59
C ALA A 329 9.94 6.28 3.73
N ASN A 330 8.95 7.10 3.35
CA ASN A 330 9.19 8.32 2.58
C ASN A 330 10.16 9.27 3.29
N ARG A 331 10.04 9.41 4.62
CA ARG A 331 10.97 10.26 5.38
C ARG A 331 12.41 9.75 5.26
N TYR A 332 12.58 8.43 5.41
CA TYR A 332 13.90 7.83 5.33
C TYR A 332 14.51 7.90 3.93
N PHE A 333 13.76 7.49 2.90
CA PHE A 333 14.30 7.44 1.55
C PHE A 333 14.48 8.81 0.91
N GLU A 334 13.68 9.81 1.27
CA GLU A 334 13.85 11.19 0.80
C GLU A 334 14.86 12.00 1.64
N GLN A 335 14.99 11.74 2.95
CA GLN A 335 15.70 12.62 3.88
C GLN A 335 16.81 11.91 4.69
N GLY A 336 16.94 10.58 4.62
CA GLY A 336 17.92 9.80 5.38
C GLY A 336 17.62 9.70 6.89
N ARG A 337 16.43 10.15 7.35
CA ARG A 337 16.03 10.18 8.76
C ARG A 337 14.52 10.13 8.90
N PHE A 338 14.02 9.79 10.11
CA PHE A 338 12.59 9.60 10.33
C PHE A 338 11.88 10.79 11.02
N ASP A 339 12.60 11.71 11.65
CA ASP A 339 12.03 12.82 12.41
C ASP A 339 11.87 14.11 11.59
N THR A 340 11.81 14.01 10.27
CA THR A 340 11.52 15.13 9.38
C THR A 340 10.01 15.39 9.31
N THR A 341 9.64 16.63 8.96
CA THR A 341 8.24 17.05 8.93
C THR A 341 7.68 17.20 7.53
N GLN A 342 8.50 17.24 6.50
CA GLN A 342 8.05 17.47 5.12
C GLN A 342 8.85 16.61 4.16
N THR A 343 8.13 15.95 3.23
CA THR A 343 8.66 15.15 2.13
C THR A 343 7.92 15.51 0.83
N HIS A 344 8.45 15.12 -0.32
CA HIS A 344 7.73 15.27 -1.57
C HIS A 344 6.45 14.43 -1.58
N HIS A 345 6.48 13.20 -1.04
CA HIS A 345 5.28 12.41 -0.84
C HIS A 345 4.21 13.16 -0.03
N CYS A 346 4.60 13.78 1.09
CA CYS A 346 3.68 14.58 1.90
C CYS A 346 3.01 15.69 1.08
N ARG A 347 3.80 16.43 0.28
CA ARG A 347 3.29 17.49 -0.60
C ARG A 347 2.35 16.92 -1.67
N ASN A 348 2.78 15.90 -2.39
CA ASN A 348 2.08 15.35 -3.54
C ASN A 348 0.78 14.63 -3.15
N SER A 349 0.86 13.72 -2.15
CA SER A 349 -0.18 12.75 -1.85
C SER A 349 -1.02 13.09 -0.62
N LYS A 350 -0.72 14.20 0.09
CA LYS A 350 -1.50 14.67 1.24
C LYS A 350 -1.94 16.13 1.06
N ILE A 351 -1.00 17.05 0.92
CA ILE A 351 -1.32 18.50 0.84
C ILE A 351 -2.03 18.80 -0.49
N SER A 352 -1.39 18.52 -1.61
CA SER A 352 -1.96 18.79 -2.95
C SER A 352 -3.23 17.98 -3.23
N LEU A 353 -3.33 16.76 -2.68
CA LEU A 353 -4.57 15.97 -2.73
C LEU A 353 -5.72 16.71 -2.07
N LEU A 354 -5.58 17.08 -0.79
CA LEU A 354 -6.66 17.76 -0.07
C LEU A 354 -7.02 19.09 -0.72
N GLU A 355 -6.01 19.88 -1.09
CA GLU A 355 -6.23 21.17 -1.75
C GLU A 355 -6.93 21.03 -3.11
N GLY A 356 -6.51 20.06 -3.94
CA GLY A 356 -7.12 19.79 -5.24
C GLY A 356 -8.59 19.37 -5.14
N VAL A 357 -8.92 18.51 -4.18
CA VAL A 357 -10.31 18.12 -3.91
C VAL A 357 -11.15 19.31 -3.45
N LEU A 358 -10.61 20.17 -2.56
CA LEU A 358 -11.28 21.38 -2.08
C LEU A 358 -11.45 22.44 -3.17
N ASP A 359 -10.49 22.61 -4.07
CA ASP A 359 -10.60 23.55 -5.19
C ASP A 359 -11.73 23.17 -6.12
N HIS A 360 -11.83 21.89 -6.45
CA HIS A 360 -12.94 21.42 -7.27
C HIS A 360 -14.30 21.69 -6.59
N ALA A 361 -14.39 21.54 -5.27
CA ALA A 361 -15.61 21.81 -4.51
C ALA A 361 -15.98 23.30 -4.46
N ARG A 362 -14.99 24.23 -4.57
CA ARG A 362 -15.23 25.69 -4.59
C ARG A 362 -15.54 26.24 -5.98
N GLY A 363 -15.08 25.57 -7.02
CA GLY A 363 -15.29 25.99 -8.42
C GLY A 363 -16.55 25.40 -9.07
N ALA A 364 -17.26 24.53 -8.34
CA ALA A 364 -18.54 23.95 -8.71
C ALA A 364 -19.69 24.64 -7.97
#